data_28ba4026bfc99175b9994dc2ffc60606
#
_entry.id   28ba4026bfc99175b9994dc2ffc60606
#
_cell.length_a   1.000
_cell.length_b   1.000
_cell.length_c   1.000
_cell.angle_alpha   90.00
_cell.angle_beta   90.00
_cell.angle_gamma   90.00
#
_symmetry.space_group_name_H-M   'P 1'
#
loop_
_entity.id
_entity.type
_entity.pdbx_description
1 polymer ?
#
loop_
_entity_poly.entity_id
_entity_poly.type
_entity_poly.pdbx_seq_one_letter_code
_entity_poly.pdbx_strand_id
1 'polypeptide(L)'
;MSMESIEFGDQVRHAERPEWGVGTVSKVEVTPVDGTPTQRVTVRFPNAGMKVLNGTAARLERVAEDSTPAAVGQSTESIDAIDRMGQDDLLAPVASRKLTELMTAIAEPCRDPFRSLEDRIRSTLGLYRFDDGGKGLIDWAVMQTGLDDPLTRFNRHELEEHFRRWSHEREQHLRKLLHEAREHSLDLKPLVAESPANVGTLVQRLAR
;
A
#
# COMPACT_ATOMS: atom_id res chain seq x y z
N MET A 1 -1.38 -15.10 31.86
CA MET A 1 -1.43 -14.84 30.41
C MET A 1 -1.82 -13.37 30.26
N SER A 2 -0.86 -12.51 29.93
CA SER A 2 -1.07 -11.07 29.81
C SER A 2 -1.98 -10.84 28.60
N MET A 3 -3.16 -10.24 28.83
CA MET A 3 -4.00 -9.73 27.76
C MET A 3 -3.27 -8.51 27.20
N GLU A 4 -2.58 -8.66 26.06
CA GLU A 4 -2.06 -7.51 25.33
C GLU A 4 -3.24 -6.67 24.86
N SER A 5 -3.34 -5.45 25.36
CA SER A 5 -4.37 -4.51 24.93
C SER A 5 -4.05 -4.07 23.51
N ILE A 6 -5.03 -4.20 22.62
CA ILE A 6 -4.92 -3.72 21.25
C ILE A 6 -5.20 -2.21 21.26
N GLU A 7 -4.33 -1.44 20.61
CA GLU A 7 -4.41 0.01 20.56
C GLU A 7 -4.75 0.51 19.14
N PHE A 8 -5.16 1.77 19.05
CA PHE A 8 -5.37 2.44 17.77
C PHE A 8 -4.07 2.47 16.97
N GLY A 9 -4.14 2.07 15.71
CA GLY A 9 -2.97 2.00 14.82
C GLY A 9 -2.27 0.66 14.78
N ASP A 10 -2.57 -0.26 15.72
CA ASP A 10 -1.98 -1.59 15.74
C ASP A 10 -2.28 -2.38 14.46
N GLN A 11 -1.29 -3.13 14.02
CA GLN A 11 -1.46 -4.10 12.96
C GLN A 11 -1.80 -5.46 13.54
N VAL A 12 -2.93 -5.99 13.09
CA VAL A 12 -3.47 -7.24 13.59
C VAL A 12 -3.85 -8.19 12.46
N ARG A 13 -3.64 -9.48 12.69
CA ARG A 13 -4.13 -10.56 11.84
C ARG A 13 -5.22 -11.32 12.59
N HIS A 14 -6.29 -11.68 11.90
CA HIS A 14 -7.31 -12.55 12.47
C HIS A 14 -6.83 -14.00 12.38
N ALA A 15 -6.60 -14.67 13.52
CA ALA A 15 -6.05 -16.02 13.55
C ALA A 15 -6.92 -17.07 12.82
N GLU A 16 -8.25 -16.89 12.88
CA GLU A 16 -9.19 -17.82 12.22
C GLU A 16 -9.54 -17.43 10.77
N ARG A 17 -9.09 -16.25 10.30
CA ARG A 17 -9.39 -15.70 8.97
C ARG A 17 -8.14 -15.08 8.36
N PRO A 18 -7.10 -15.88 8.10
CA PRO A 18 -5.86 -15.39 7.52
C PRO A 18 -6.04 -14.77 6.12
N GLU A 19 -7.12 -15.17 5.42
CA GLU A 19 -7.49 -14.64 4.11
C GLU A 19 -7.87 -13.15 4.13
N TRP A 20 -8.20 -12.57 5.30
CA TRP A 20 -8.47 -11.14 5.42
C TRP A 20 -7.22 -10.28 5.32
N GLY A 21 -6.04 -10.90 5.51
CA GLY A 21 -4.74 -10.23 5.51
C GLY A 21 -4.43 -9.54 6.84
N VAL A 22 -3.41 -8.69 6.84
CA VAL A 22 -3.06 -7.87 8.00
C VAL A 22 -3.91 -6.61 7.97
N GLY A 23 -4.71 -6.40 9.00
CA GLY A 23 -5.59 -5.24 9.14
C GLY A 23 -5.01 -4.21 10.10
N THR A 24 -5.39 -2.94 9.91
CA THR A 24 -5.05 -1.84 10.81
C THR A 24 -6.22 -1.50 11.71
N VAL A 25 -5.95 -1.32 12.98
CA VAL A 25 -6.95 -0.92 13.98
C VAL A 25 -7.30 0.55 13.80
N SER A 26 -8.55 0.83 13.39
CA SER A 26 -9.03 2.19 13.13
C SER A 26 -9.86 2.78 14.27
N LYS A 27 -10.33 1.95 15.22
CA LYS A 27 -11.06 2.41 16.41
C LYS A 27 -11.02 1.35 17.51
N VAL A 28 -10.86 1.81 18.75
CA VAL A 28 -10.95 0.98 19.95
C VAL A 28 -11.97 1.59 20.89
N GLU A 29 -12.98 0.82 21.29
CA GLU A 29 -13.99 1.20 22.25
C GLU A 29 -14.04 0.15 23.37
N VAL A 30 -14.06 0.62 24.63
CA VAL A 30 -14.26 -0.26 25.78
C VAL A 30 -15.72 -0.14 26.20
N THR A 31 -16.47 -1.22 26.05
CA THR A 31 -17.88 -1.28 26.43
C THR A 31 -18.07 -2.36 27.49
N PRO A 32 -18.67 -2.08 28.63
CA PRO A 32 -18.99 -3.11 29.61
C PRO A 32 -20.10 -4.02 29.06
N VAL A 33 -19.80 -5.30 28.89
CA VAL A 33 -20.78 -6.34 28.57
C VAL A 33 -20.85 -7.26 29.77
N ASP A 34 -22.03 -7.41 30.37
CA ASP A 34 -22.30 -8.22 31.57
C ASP A 34 -21.34 -7.93 32.75
N GLY A 35 -21.01 -6.64 32.95
CA GLY A 35 -20.13 -6.21 34.03
C GLY A 35 -18.63 -6.44 33.82
N THR A 36 -18.25 -7.03 32.68
CA THR A 36 -16.85 -7.22 32.31
C THR A 36 -16.45 -6.20 31.23
N PRO A 37 -15.35 -5.44 31.39
CA PRO A 37 -14.89 -4.51 30.37
C PRO A 37 -14.48 -5.31 29.12
N THR A 38 -15.26 -5.18 28.04
CA THR A 38 -14.98 -5.84 26.76
C THR A 38 -14.52 -4.79 25.77
N GLN A 39 -13.37 -5.05 25.16
CA GLN A 39 -12.80 -4.18 24.14
C GLN A 39 -13.45 -4.50 22.77
N ARG A 40 -14.05 -3.49 22.14
CA ARG A 40 -14.57 -3.56 20.79
C ARG A 40 -13.58 -2.87 19.87
N VAL A 41 -13.07 -3.60 18.89
CA VAL A 41 -12.03 -3.12 17.98
C VAL A 41 -12.58 -3.06 16.57
N THR A 42 -12.48 -1.91 15.92
CA THR A 42 -12.76 -1.77 14.49
C THR A 42 -11.45 -1.91 13.73
N VAL A 43 -11.37 -2.93 12.90
CA VAL A 43 -10.17 -3.25 12.11
C VAL A 43 -10.50 -3.15 10.63
N ARG A 44 -9.63 -2.51 9.89
CA ARG A 44 -9.70 -2.43 8.44
C ARG A 44 -8.76 -3.45 7.83
N PHE A 45 -9.32 -4.46 7.19
CA PHE A 45 -8.58 -5.51 6.49
C PHE A 45 -8.52 -5.23 4.99
N PRO A 46 -7.39 -5.45 4.32
CA PRO A 46 -7.23 -5.16 2.89
C PRO A 46 -8.14 -6.03 2.00
N ASN A 47 -8.44 -7.27 2.44
CA ASN A 47 -9.22 -8.20 1.64
C ASN A 47 -10.67 -8.38 2.12
N ALA A 48 -11.05 -7.83 3.29
CA ALA A 48 -12.36 -8.01 3.89
C ALA A 48 -13.06 -6.68 4.28
N GLY A 49 -12.42 -5.53 4.02
CA GLY A 49 -12.94 -4.22 4.39
C GLY A 49 -12.98 -3.99 5.90
N MET A 50 -13.85 -3.10 6.35
CA MET A 50 -13.99 -2.74 7.77
C MET A 50 -14.77 -3.81 8.53
N LYS A 51 -14.22 -4.31 9.64
CA LYS A 51 -14.85 -5.27 10.53
C LYS A 51 -14.82 -4.78 11.97
N VAL A 52 -15.94 -4.92 12.65
CA VAL A 52 -16.04 -4.64 14.09
C VAL A 52 -15.95 -5.97 14.82
N LEU A 53 -14.92 -6.12 15.64
CA LEU A 53 -14.59 -7.36 16.34
C LEU A 53 -14.58 -7.12 17.84
N ASN A 54 -15.00 -8.12 18.62
CA ASN A 54 -14.87 -8.07 20.07
C ASN A 54 -13.46 -8.58 20.43
N GLY A 55 -12.63 -7.73 20.99
CA GLY A 55 -11.20 -7.99 21.23
C GLY A 55 -10.90 -9.22 22.10
N THR A 56 -11.86 -9.62 22.97
CA THR A 56 -11.75 -10.84 23.80
C THR A 56 -12.20 -12.11 23.06
N ALA A 57 -13.08 -12.01 22.07
CA ALA A 57 -13.64 -13.14 21.34
C ALA A 57 -12.95 -13.40 20.00
N ALA A 58 -12.44 -12.34 19.37
CA ALA A 58 -11.67 -12.45 18.13
C ALA A 58 -10.19 -12.70 18.50
N ARG A 59 -9.67 -13.85 18.08
CA ARG A 59 -8.23 -14.14 18.21
C ARG A 59 -7.46 -13.27 17.23
N LEU A 60 -7.21 -12.03 17.65
CA LEU A 60 -6.37 -11.10 16.92
C LEU A 60 -4.93 -11.26 17.39
N GLU A 61 -4.04 -11.56 16.47
CA GLU A 61 -2.60 -11.62 16.72
C GLU A 61 -1.99 -10.30 16.26
N ARG A 62 -1.25 -9.64 17.16
CA ARG A 62 -0.47 -8.46 16.81
C ARG A 62 0.67 -8.90 15.89
N VAL A 63 0.77 -8.29 14.74
CA VAL A 63 1.88 -8.52 13.82
C VAL A 63 2.96 -7.51 14.17
N ALA A 64 4.13 -7.99 14.64
CA ALA A 64 5.27 -7.13 14.89
C ALA A 64 5.67 -6.40 13.59
N GLU A 65 6.18 -5.18 13.72
CA GLU A 65 6.37 -4.15 12.67
C GLU A 65 7.24 -4.53 11.45
N ASP A 66 7.62 -5.78 11.28
CA ASP A 66 8.55 -6.20 10.21
C ASP A 66 7.89 -6.48 8.84
N SER A 67 6.58 -6.27 8.69
CA SER A 67 5.87 -6.55 7.43
C SER A 67 4.78 -5.51 7.14
N THR A 68 5.12 -4.24 7.13
CA THR A 68 4.15 -3.18 6.90
C THR A 68 4.12 -2.70 5.44
N PRO A 69 2.97 -2.70 4.78
CA PRO A 69 2.64 -1.64 3.85
C PRO A 69 2.05 -0.45 4.63
N ALA A 70 2.89 0.29 5.34
CA ALA A 70 2.51 1.52 6.03
C ALA A 70 2.46 2.69 5.03
N ALA A 71 1.43 2.74 4.19
CA ALA A 71 1.23 3.88 3.31
C ALA A 71 -0.25 4.28 3.15
N VAL A 72 -1.21 3.51 3.68
CA VAL A 72 -2.64 3.74 3.37
C VAL A 72 -3.24 4.91 4.14
N GLY A 73 -2.81 5.18 5.38
CA GLY A 73 -3.35 6.28 6.19
C GLY A 73 -2.86 7.68 5.77
N GLN A 74 -1.60 7.81 5.40
CA GLN A 74 -0.99 9.09 5.03
C GLN A 74 -1.48 9.59 3.65
N SER A 75 -1.83 8.67 2.75
CA SER A 75 -2.26 9.03 1.40
C SER A 75 -3.67 9.65 1.37
N THR A 76 -4.60 9.17 2.19
CA THR A 76 -5.98 9.70 2.24
C THR A 76 -6.01 11.12 2.78
N GLU A 77 -5.29 11.39 3.90
CA GLU A 77 -5.15 12.75 4.43
C GLU A 77 -4.48 13.70 3.42
N SER A 78 -3.53 13.19 2.63
CA SER A 78 -2.87 13.97 1.58
C SER A 78 -3.82 14.35 0.46
N ILE A 79 -4.73 13.48 0.04
CA ILE A 79 -5.73 13.76 -1.01
C ILE A 79 -6.72 14.82 -0.54
N ASP A 80 -7.28 14.69 0.66
CA ASP A 80 -8.21 15.67 1.22
C ASP A 80 -7.57 17.05 1.38
N ALA A 81 -6.29 17.10 1.72
CA ALA A 81 -5.52 18.35 1.79
C ALA A 81 -5.33 18.96 0.39
N ILE A 82 -5.02 18.15 -0.62
CA ILE A 82 -4.88 18.58 -2.01
C ILE A 82 -6.20 19.11 -2.55
N ASP A 83 -7.31 18.45 -2.26
CA ASP A 83 -8.64 18.88 -2.71
C ASP A 83 -9.05 20.21 -2.10
N ARG A 84 -8.78 20.42 -0.81
CA ARG A 84 -9.00 21.73 -0.15
C ARG A 84 -8.17 22.84 -0.79
N MET A 85 -6.91 22.56 -1.15
CA MET A 85 -6.07 23.51 -1.88
C MET A 85 -6.61 23.80 -3.29
N GLY A 86 -7.20 22.80 -3.96
CA GLY A 86 -7.76 22.93 -5.30
C GLY A 86 -9.02 23.81 -5.38
N GLN A 87 -9.67 24.09 -4.25
CA GLN A 87 -10.82 25.00 -4.17
C GLN A 87 -10.42 26.49 -4.21
N ASP A 88 -9.14 26.80 -3.99
CA ASP A 88 -8.60 28.15 -4.11
C ASP A 88 -7.95 28.32 -5.50
N ASP A 89 -8.44 29.26 -6.29
CA ASP A 89 -7.95 29.53 -7.66
C ASP A 89 -6.45 29.80 -7.71
N LEU A 90 -5.89 30.42 -6.66
CA LEU A 90 -4.46 30.70 -6.57
C LEU A 90 -3.63 29.46 -6.27
N LEU A 91 -4.22 28.51 -5.56
CA LEU A 91 -3.55 27.25 -5.15
C LEU A 91 -3.87 26.07 -6.09
N ALA A 92 -4.85 26.19 -6.96
CA ALA A 92 -5.25 25.13 -7.90
C ALA A 92 -4.09 24.56 -8.73
N PRO A 93 -3.14 25.37 -9.28
CA PRO A 93 -2.00 24.81 -10.00
C PRO A 93 -1.05 24.00 -9.09
N VAL A 94 -0.90 24.43 -7.82
CA VAL A 94 -0.08 23.73 -6.83
C VAL A 94 -0.74 22.42 -6.41
N ALA A 95 -2.06 22.42 -6.21
CA ALA A 95 -2.85 21.24 -5.90
C ALA A 95 -2.76 20.19 -7.02
N SER A 96 -2.91 20.62 -8.27
CA SER A 96 -2.78 19.75 -9.44
C SER A 96 -1.39 19.12 -9.55
N ARG A 97 -0.34 19.88 -9.28
CA ARG A 97 1.03 19.37 -9.27
C ARG A 97 1.23 18.35 -8.15
N LYS A 98 0.79 18.66 -6.93
CA LYS A 98 0.88 17.73 -5.78
C LYS A 98 0.11 16.44 -6.03
N LEU A 99 -1.08 16.53 -6.64
CA LEU A 99 -1.84 15.36 -7.04
C LEU A 99 -1.06 14.49 -8.02
N THR A 100 -0.45 15.10 -9.04
CA THR A 100 0.39 14.38 -10.00
C THR A 100 1.59 13.72 -9.31
N GLU A 101 2.26 14.44 -8.41
CA GLU A 101 3.39 13.90 -7.63
C GLU A 101 2.95 12.69 -6.77
N LEU A 102 1.81 12.79 -6.10
CA LEU A 102 1.25 11.68 -5.31
C LEU A 102 0.90 10.49 -6.21
N MET A 103 0.21 10.72 -7.32
CA MET A 103 -0.24 9.65 -8.22
C MET A 103 0.91 8.97 -8.97
N THR A 104 2.06 9.63 -9.13
CA THR A 104 3.23 9.07 -9.82
C THR A 104 4.34 8.60 -8.86
N ALA A 105 4.17 8.80 -7.57
CA ALA A 105 5.17 8.39 -6.59
C ALA A 105 5.37 6.87 -6.59
N ILE A 106 6.61 6.45 -6.54
CA ILE A 106 6.96 5.05 -6.31
C ILE A 106 6.91 4.77 -4.82
N ALA A 107 6.30 3.66 -4.43
CA ALA A 107 6.10 3.26 -3.05
C ALA A 107 7.42 3.30 -2.24
N GLU A 108 7.33 3.77 -0.99
CA GLU A 108 8.50 3.97 -0.12
C GLU A 108 9.37 2.71 0.02
N PRO A 109 8.84 1.47 0.20
CA PRO A 109 9.66 0.27 0.31
C PRO A 109 10.57 0.01 -0.90
N CYS A 110 10.24 0.60 -2.06
CA CYS A 110 11.06 0.48 -3.26
C CYS A 110 12.24 1.47 -3.29
N ARG A 111 12.10 2.60 -2.56
CA ARG A 111 13.04 3.74 -2.60
C ARG A 111 13.86 3.91 -1.34
N ASP A 112 13.46 3.29 -0.24
CA ASP A 112 14.06 3.43 1.07
C ASP A 112 15.56 3.04 1.04
N PRO A 113 16.49 3.99 1.28
CA PRO A 113 17.92 3.70 1.24
C PRO A 113 18.40 2.83 2.40
N PHE A 114 17.61 2.69 3.47
CA PHE A 114 17.93 1.84 4.62
C PHE A 114 17.57 0.37 4.37
N ARG A 115 16.81 0.07 3.32
CA ARG A 115 16.55 -1.30 2.89
C ARG A 115 17.66 -1.83 2.00
N SER A 116 17.85 -3.16 2.03
CA SER A 116 18.80 -3.81 1.12
C SER A 116 18.39 -3.58 -0.34
N LEU A 117 19.37 -3.57 -1.25
CA LEU A 117 19.11 -3.48 -2.67
C LEU A 117 18.18 -4.59 -3.16
N GLU A 118 18.37 -5.81 -2.62
CA GLU A 118 17.54 -6.97 -2.91
C GLU A 118 16.07 -6.75 -2.53
N ASP A 119 15.80 -6.20 -1.34
CA ASP A 119 14.44 -5.90 -0.87
C ASP A 119 13.78 -4.79 -1.69
N ARG A 120 14.55 -3.76 -2.07
CA ARG A 120 14.06 -2.68 -2.95
C ARG A 120 13.67 -3.22 -4.32
N ILE A 121 14.49 -4.11 -4.90
CA ILE A 121 14.19 -4.78 -6.17
C ILE A 121 12.96 -5.66 -6.02
N ARG A 122 12.89 -6.53 -5.00
CA ARG A 122 11.72 -7.39 -4.74
C ARG A 122 10.45 -6.58 -4.62
N SER A 123 10.46 -5.49 -3.84
CA SER A 123 9.32 -4.59 -3.68
C SER A 123 8.92 -3.94 -5.01
N THR A 124 9.88 -3.51 -5.83
CA THR A 124 9.63 -2.90 -7.13
C THR A 124 9.06 -3.91 -8.14
N LEU A 125 9.57 -5.14 -8.17
CA LEU A 125 9.03 -6.21 -9.01
C LEU A 125 7.59 -6.58 -8.63
N GLY A 126 7.25 -6.52 -7.34
CA GLY A 126 5.89 -6.70 -6.83
C GLY A 126 4.88 -5.69 -7.36
N LEU A 127 5.32 -4.48 -7.76
CA LEU A 127 4.45 -3.46 -8.35
C LEU A 127 3.94 -3.82 -9.75
N TYR A 128 4.56 -4.79 -10.42
CA TYR A 128 4.14 -5.26 -11.76
C TYR A 128 2.89 -6.15 -11.73
N ARG A 129 2.33 -6.40 -10.55
CA ARG A 129 0.98 -6.98 -10.40
C ARG A 129 -0.14 -6.05 -10.87
N PHE A 130 0.13 -4.74 -10.90
CA PHE A 130 -0.84 -3.75 -11.38
C PHE A 130 -0.72 -3.57 -12.88
N ASP A 131 -1.86 -3.55 -13.56
CA ASP A 131 -2.01 -3.32 -14.99
C ASP A 131 -3.04 -2.21 -15.26
N ASP A 132 -3.19 -1.82 -16.51
CA ASP A 132 -4.17 -0.82 -16.97
C ASP A 132 -5.58 -1.40 -17.16
N GLY A 133 -5.76 -2.70 -16.91
CA GLY A 133 -7.06 -3.37 -16.95
C GLY A 133 -7.93 -3.02 -15.75
N GLY A 134 -9.25 -3.17 -15.90
CA GLY A 134 -10.27 -2.72 -14.96
C GLY A 134 -9.93 -2.86 -13.47
N LYS A 135 -9.71 -4.10 -13.00
CA LYS A 135 -9.40 -4.34 -11.58
C LYS A 135 -7.98 -3.89 -11.21
N GLY A 136 -6.99 -4.18 -12.07
CA GLY A 136 -5.60 -3.81 -11.80
C GLY A 136 -5.40 -2.31 -11.66
N LEU A 137 -6.10 -1.51 -12.48
CA LEU A 137 -6.10 -0.05 -12.41
C LEU A 137 -6.72 0.46 -11.09
N ILE A 138 -7.84 -0.13 -10.66
CA ILE A 138 -8.49 0.26 -9.40
C ILE A 138 -7.63 -0.14 -8.20
N ASP A 139 -7.10 -1.36 -8.16
CA ASP A 139 -6.23 -1.83 -7.08
C ASP A 139 -4.96 -0.95 -6.96
N TRP A 140 -4.41 -0.50 -8.09
CA TRP A 140 -3.31 0.47 -8.11
C TRP A 140 -3.75 1.83 -7.54
N ALA A 141 -4.91 2.35 -7.96
CA ALA A 141 -5.40 3.64 -7.49
C ALA A 141 -5.69 3.62 -5.98
N VAL A 142 -6.25 2.52 -5.45
CA VAL A 142 -6.42 2.30 -4.01
C VAL A 142 -5.07 2.33 -3.30
N MET A 143 -4.07 1.61 -3.81
CA MET A 143 -2.72 1.62 -3.24
C MET A 143 -2.11 3.03 -3.24
N GLN A 144 -2.28 3.78 -4.31
CA GLN A 144 -1.66 5.09 -4.50
C GLN A 144 -2.33 6.19 -3.68
N THR A 145 -3.67 6.13 -3.56
CA THR A 145 -4.48 7.17 -2.94
C THR A 145 -4.93 6.86 -1.53
N GLY A 146 -4.99 5.60 -1.16
CA GLY A 146 -5.59 5.14 0.09
C GLY A 146 -7.11 5.23 0.13
N LEU A 147 -7.77 5.67 -0.94
CA LEU A 147 -9.23 5.73 -1.02
C LEU A 147 -9.82 4.32 -1.17
N ASP A 148 -10.94 4.06 -0.51
CA ASP A 148 -11.66 2.78 -0.64
C ASP A 148 -12.25 2.60 -2.03
N ASP A 149 -12.77 3.69 -2.60
CA ASP A 149 -13.29 3.76 -3.96
C ASP A 149 -12.72 4.98 -4.69
N PRO A 150 -11.62 4.82 -5.44
CA PRO A 150 -11.03 5.91 -6.21
C PRO A 150 -11.94 6.51 -7.27
N LEU A 151 -12.94 5.75 -7.75
CA LEU A 151 -13.88 6.24 -8.78
C LEU A 151 -14.87 7.29 -8.26
N THR A 152 -14.98 7.46 -6.94
CA THR A 152 -15.73 8.57 -6.34
C THR A 152 -15.05 9.92 -6.57
N ARG A 153 -13.72 9.90 -6.80
CA ARG A 153 -12.88 11.09 -6.92
C ARG A 153 -12.30 11.28 -8.32
N PHE A 154 -11.98 10.20 -9.01
CA PHE A 154 -11.33 10.20 -10.32
C PHE A 154 -12.21 9.48 -11.33
N ASN A 155 -12.30 10.00 -12.54
CA ASN A 155 -12.85 9.23 -13.63
C ASN A 155 -11.80 8.22 -14.15
N ARG A 156 -12.28 7.22 -14.90
CA ARG A 156 -11.42 6.15 -15.42
C ARG A 156 -10.28 6.68 -16.30
N HIS A 157 -10.56 7.66 -17.13
CA HIS A 157 -9.56 8.23 -18.06
C HIS A 157 -8.43 8.93 -17.30
N GLU A 158 -8.76 9.68 -16.26
CA GLU A 158 -7.76 10.30 -15.36
C GLU A 158 -6.88 9.24 -14.70
N LEU A 159 -7.48 8.16 -14.21
CA LEU A 159 -6.71 7.06 -13.62
C LEU A 159 -5.79 6.39 -14.64
N GLU A 160 -6.26 6.15 -15.87
CA GLU A 160 -5.44 5.57 -16.95
C GLU A 160 -4.26 6.48 -17.32
N GLU A 161 -4.46 7.80 -17.33
CA GLU A 161 -3.40 8.76 -17.60
C GLU A 161 -2.35 8.78 -16.47
N HIS A 162 -2.79 8.84 -15.22
CA HIS A 162 -1.89 8.78 -14.06
C HIS A 162 -1.16 7.43 -14.01
N PHE A 163 -1.83 6.32 -14.25
CA PHE A 163 -1.22 4.98 -14.28
C PHE A 163 -0.15 4.87 -15.35
N ARG A 164 -0.35 5.45 -16.54
CA ARG A 164 0.66 5.46 -17.61
C ARG A 164 1.92 6.21 -17.17
N ARG A 165 1.76 7.37 -16.53
CA ARG A 165 2.89 8.16 -16.01
C ARG A 165 3.60 7.38 -14.90
N TRP A 166 2.86 6.85 -13.95
CA TRP A 166 3.40 6.03 -12.87
C TRP A 166 4.12 4.77 -13.37
N SER A 167 3.58 4.10 -14.38
CA SER A 167 4.22 2.94 -15.00
C SER A 167 5.57 3.28 -15.62
N HIS A 168 5.70 4.47 -16.20
CA HIS A 168 6.96 4.99 -16.70
C HIS A 168 7.97 5.22 -15.56
N GLU A 169 7.56 5.88 -14.50
CA GLU A 169 8.39 6.11 -13.32
C GLU A 169 8.84 4.78 -12.67
N ARG A 170 7.92 3.82 -12.55
CA ARG A 170 8.23 2.46 -12.07
C ARG A 170 9.30 1.79 -12.92
N GLU A 171 9.19 1.86 -14.24
CA GLU A 171 10.18 1.27 -15.14
C GLU A 171 11.54 1.97 -15.04
N GLN A 172 11.56 3.30 -14.98
CA GLN A 172 12.78 4.08 -14.77
C GLN A 172 13.45 3.72 -13.43
N HIS A 173 12.66 3.60 -12.38
CA HIS A 173 13.15 3.21 -11.06
C HIS A 173 13.76 1.81 -11.10
N LEU A 174 13.07 0.83 -11.71
CA LEU A 174 13.59 -0.52 -11.85
C LEU A 174 14.90 -0.54 -12.63
N ARG A 175 15.04 0.22 -13.72
CA ARG A 175 16.31 0.31 -14.48
C ARG A 175 17.46 0.77 -13.59
N LYS A 176 17.24 1.77 -12.72
CA LYS A 176 18.27 2.25 -11.78
C LYS A 176 18.70 1.15 -10.82
N LEU A 177 17.72 0.44 -10.22
CA LEU A 177 18.00 -0.66 -9.31
C LEU A 177 18.72 -1.85 -10.00
N LEU A 178 18.37 -2.16 -11.24
CA LEU A 178 19.05 -3.22 -12.01
C LEU A 178 20.48 -2.83 -12.39
N HIS A 179 20.74 -1.54 -12.62
CA HIS A 179 22.09 -1.03 -12.83
C HIS A 179 22.94 -1.18 -11.56
N GLU A 180 22.42 -0.74 -10.43
CA GLU A 180 23.03 -0.89 -9.10
C GLU A 180 23.29 -2.39 -8.77
N ALA A 181 22.34 -3.27 -9.09
CA ALA A 181 22.49 -4.71 -8.90
C ALA A 181 23.65 -5.33 -9.70
N ARG A 182 23.87 -4.82 -10.91
CA ARG A 182 25.03 -5.26 -11.72
C ARG A 182 26.35 -4.83 -11.10
N GLU A 183 26.44 -3.59 -10.64
CA GLU A 183 27.66 -3.09 -9.99
C GLU A 183 28.01 -3.91 -8.75
N HIS A 184 26.99 -4.38 -8.03
CA HIS A 184 27.15 -5.25 -6.86
C HIS A 184 27.18 -6.76 -7.17
N SER A 185 27.12 -7.15 -8.45
CA SER A 185 27.09 -8.57 -8.88
C SER A 185 25.99 -9.40 -8.23
N LEU A 186 24.81 -8.78 -7.97
CA LEU A 186 23.67 -9.43 -7.33
C LEU A 186 23.02 -10.45 -8.26
N ASP A 187 22.75 -11.67 -7.78
CA ASP A 187 21.97 -12.66 -8.54
C ASP A 187 20.48 -12.32 -8.51
N LEU A 188 19.93 -11.97 -9.67
CA LEU A 188 18.53 -11.59 -9.81
C LEU A 188 17.58 -12.78 -10.04
N LYS A 189 18.10 -13.98 -10.27
CA LYS A 189 17.28 -15.16 -10.60
C LYS A 189 16.23 -15.50 -9.52
N PRO A 190 16.59 -15.55 -8.22
CA PRO A 190 15.61 -15.84 -7.17
C PRO A 190 14.53 -14.78 -7.10
N LEU A 191 14.88 -13.50 -7.23
CA LEU A 191 13.93 -12.39 -7.19
C LEU A 191 12.92 -12.42 -8.34
N VAL A 192 13.39 -12.76 -9.53
CA VAL A 192 12.53 -12.91 -10.71
C VAL A 192 11.60 -14.11 -10.58
N ALA A 193 12.07 -15.22 -9.99
CA ALA A 193 11.27 -16.42 -9.79
C ALA A 193 10.08 -16.18 -8.82
N GLU A 194 10.23 -15.30 -7.84
CA GLU A 194 9.19 -14.91 -6.86
C GLU A 194 8.23 -13.82 -7.39
N SER A 195 8.51 -13.28 -8.57
CA SER A 195 7.79 -12.12 -9.14
C SER A 195 6.62 -12.55 -10.04
N PRO A 196 5.68 -11.64 -10.38
CA PRO A 196 4.63 -11.91 -11.35
C PRO A 196 5.18 -12.43 -12.68
N ALA A 197 4.46 -13.34 -13.36
CA ALA A 197 4.94 -14.09 -14.53
C ALA A 197 5.42 -13.21 -15.71
N ASN A 198 4.94 -11.99 -15.83
CA ASN A 198 5.33 -11.03 -16.88
C ASN A 198 6.68 -10.34 -16.62
N VAL A 199 7.24 -10.48 -15.43
CA VAL A 199 8.44 -9.74 -14.99
C VAL A 199 9.74 -10.32 -15.58
N GLY A 200 9.81 -11.63 -15.77
CA GLY A 200 11.03 -12.31 -16.24
C GLY A 200 11.55 -11.76 -17.58
N THR A 201 10.65 -11.64 -18.56
CA THR A 201 10.99 -11.08 -19.88
C THR A 201 11.31 -9.58 -19.82
N LEU A 202 10.64 -8.84 -18.93
CA LEU A 202 10.90 -7.43 -18.71
C LEU A 202 12.31 -7.20 -18.15
N VAL A 203 12.67 -7.92 -17.09
CA VAL A 203 14.00 -7.81 -16.46
C VAL A 203 15.10 -8.15 -17.47
N GLN A 204 14.93 -9.21 -18.28
CA GLN A 204 15.89 -9.55 -19.34
C GLN A 204 16.03 -8.43 -20.38
N ARG A 205 14.95 -7.75 -20.73
CA ARG A 205 14.96 -6.61 -21.66
C ARG A 205 15.65 -5.38 -21.07
N LEU A 206 15.38 -5.07 -19.79
CA LEU A 206 15.92 -3.88 -19.12
C LEU A 206 17.37 -4.10 -18.66
N ALA A 207 17.77 -5.34 -18.51
CA ALA A 207 19.10 -5.73 -18.10
C ALA A 207 20.12 -5.78 -19.27
N ARG A 208 19.72 -5.51 -20.50
CA ARG A 208 20.59 -5.38 -21.68
C ARG A 208 21.13 -3.96 -21.81
#